data_06002515d6ba9387e6987d78b236b291
#
_entry.id   06002515d6ba9387e6987d78b236b291
#
_cell.length_a   1.000
_cell.length_b   1.000
_cell.length_c   1.000
_cell.angle_alpha   90.00
_cell.angle_beta   90.00
_cell.angle_gamma   90.00
#
_symmetry.space_group_name_H-M   'P 1'
#
loop_
_entity.id
_entity.type
_entity.pdbx_description
1 polymer ?
#
loop_
_entity_poly.entity_id
_entity_poly.type
_entity_poly.pdbx_seq_one_letter_code
_entity_poly.pdbx_strand_id
1 'polypeptide(L)'
;MVLSGLMTRTTIGLLSVVALVVFAPVASATPESDADAAITAAWQANGGDTGPLGPKDGGVYPAGDGFGQNFPGGKIFFTPATGAHIMTGAILDKYMSLGGPADGDLGFPTIDEGEGKAPDSRNTTFSAADNPVIFFTPATGARVVRGPINAAWDKLGGSAGTLGVPADDEMYRGDAVTQRFTGGELSYDRKTKTFSTVPPDLAAQLAGLEIPDDPTSAINAARRAAGGALGPLGAAQGPPYQIGADGLGQNFAGGKIFYSPATGANVVTGQVLAKYESVGGPEGDLGLPTSNEVDGGLDTESRMSSFAAKDQPVIFWTPDYGAVIVRGAMNAAWQKLDGAKGALGAPMADQTESGDVITQRFSGGVVSWDRAKNSFRTDPPNLASALAGLQVPGQDVAKAPSANPQASDTNGKKWYAWNWWWLLAIIPVLVLVALVVFAAMRNRGREFDDGQFSDGDDGLGMDGPGHVSGSETEDRDAEL
;
A
#
# COMPACT_ATOMS: atom_id res chain seq x y z
N MET A 1 -66.10 -86.48 2.38
CA MET A 1 -66.77 -85.81 1.23
C MET A 1 -65.96 -84.58 0.87
N VAL A 2 -65.45 -84.64 -0.28
CA VAL A 2 -64.44 -83.85 -0.88
C VAL A 2 -64.88 -82.44 -1.20
N LEU A 3 -64.04 -81.42 -0.94
CA LEU A 3 -64.10 -80.17 -1.71
C LEU A 3 -62.68 -79.56 -1.79
N SER A 4 -62.22 -79.55 -2.99
CA SER A 4 -61.05 -78.95 -3.50
C SER A 4 -61.19 -77.42 -3.52
N GLY A 5 -60.19 -76.68 -3.01
CA GLY A 5 -60.12 -75.24 -3.10
C GLY A 5 -59.04 -74.80 -4.11
N LEU A 6 -59.48 -73.98 -5.02
CA LEU A 6 -58.75 -73.38 -6.13
C LEU A 6 -57.89 -72.18 -5.62
N MET A 7 -56.58 -72.20 -5.75
CA MET A 7 -55.70 -71.07 -5.51
C MET A 7 -55.71 -70.12 -6.71
N THR A 8 -56.18 -68.90 -6.53
CA THR A 8 -56.09 -67.80 -7.47
C THR A 8 -54.82 -66.97 -7.09
N ARG A 9 -53.84 -66.97 -7.97
CA ARG A 9 -52.66 -66.09 -7.86
C ARG A 9 -52.98 -64.73 -8.46
N THR A 10 -53.05 -63.72 -7.60
CA THR A 10 -53.11 -62.31 -8.01
C THR A 10 -51.71 -61.76 -8.19
N THR A 11 -51.33 -61.45 -9.41
CA THR A 11 -50.06 -60.71 -9.74
C THR A 11 -50.31 -59.22 -9.58
N ILE A 12 -49.68 -58.60 -8.60
CA ILE A 12 -49.66 -57.15 -8.42
C ILE A 12 -48.56 -56.61 -9.31
N GLY A 13 -48.89 -55.95 -10.40
CA GLY A 13 -47.96 -55.21 -11.22
C GLY A 13 -47.56 -53.90 -10.53
N LEU A 14 -46.29 -53.77 -10.19
CA LEU A 14 -45.67 -52.56 -9.69
C LEU A 14 -45.41 -51.61 -10.86
N LEU A 15 -46.21 -50.59 -11.07
CA LEU A 15 -45.93 -49.50 -12.00
C LEU A 15 -44.88 -48.57 -11.34
N SER A 16 -43.61 -48.71 -11.78
CA SER A 16 -42.54 -47.75 -11.41
C SER A 16 -42.73 -46.47 -12.22
N VAL A 17 -43.28 -45.43 -11.64
CA VAL A 17 -43.25 -44.06 -12.18
C VAL A 17 -41.83 -43.51 -11.97
N VAL A 18 -40.99 -43.52 -12.98
CA VAL A 18 -39.73 -42.78 -12.97
C VAL A 18 -40.07 -41.31 -13.17
N ALA A 19 -40.07 -40.54 -12.11
CA ALA A 19 -40.13 -39.08 -12.17
C ALA A 19 -38.77 -38.59 -12.68
N LEU A 20 -38.73 -38.21 -13.93
CA LEU A 20 -37.58 -37.50 -14.52
C LEU A 20 -37.51 -36.08 -13.94
N VAL A 21 -36.74 -35.88 -12.89
CA VAL A 21 -36.44 -34.52 -12.37
C VAL A 21 -35.48 -33.88 -13.38
N VAL A 22 -36.02 -33.07 -14.26
CA VAL A 22 -35.25 -32.19 -15.13
C VAL A 22 -34.69 -31.10 -14.24
N PHE A 23 -33.39 -31.22 -13.86
CA PHE A 23 -32.64 -30.11 -13.32
C PHE A 23 -32.45 -29.13 -14.47
N ALA A 24 -33.29 -28.10 -14.55
CA ALA A 24 -32.95 -26.93 -15.36
C ALA A 24 -31.65 -26.32 -14.75
N PRO A 25 -30.61 -26.05 -15.55
CA PRO A 25 -29.48 -25.30 -15.04
C PRO A 25 -30.01 -23.97 -14.52
N VAL A 26 -29.83 -23.71 -13.23
CA VAL A 26 -30.02 -22.37 -12.69
C VAL A 26 -28.96 -21.54 -13.39
N ALA A 27 -29.34 -20.69 -14.32
CA ALA A 27 -28.45 -19.72 -14.93
C ALA A 27 -27.94 -18.86 -13.79
N SER A 28 -26.67 -19.03 -13.42
CA SER A 28 -26.02 -18.11 -12.48
C SER A 28 -26.04 -16.74 -13.14
N ALA A 29 -26.66 -15.76 -12.48
CA ALA A 29 -26.63 -14.39 -12.94
C ALA A 29 -25.17 -13.96 -13.09
N THR A 30 -24.85 -13.30 -14.20
CA THR A 30 -23.52 -12.71 -14.39
C THR A 30 -23.45 -11.41 -13.61
N PRO A 31 -22.25 -10.95 -13.17
CA PRO A 31 -22.11 -9.65 -12.50
C PRO A 31 -22.75 -8.50 -13.30
N GLU A 32 -22.71 -8.55 -14.62
CA GLU A 32 -23.33 -7.58 -15.51
C GLU A 32 -24.87 -7.64 -15.46
N SER A 33 -25.46 -8.84 -15.40
CA SER A 33 -26.92 -8.99 -15.28
C SER A 33 -27.46 -8.52 -13.93
N ASP A 34 -26.68 -8.71 -12.87
CA ASP A 34 -27.01 -8.20 -11.53
C ASP A 34 -26.93 -6.67 -11.51
N ALA A 35 -25.92 -6.12 -12.17
CA ALA A 35 -25.76 -4.68 -12.34
C ALA A 35 -26.94 -4.07 -13.13
N ASP A 36 -27.30 -4.68 -14.28
CA ASP A 36 -28.42 -4.19 -15.09
C ASP A 36 -29.75 -4.22 -14.32
N ALA A 37 -29.97 -5.29 -13.56
CA ALA A 37 -31.17 -5.41 -12.71
C ALA A 37 -31.21 -4.31 -11.64
N ALA A 38 -30.11 -4.09 -10.92
CA ALA A 38 -30.02 -3.10 -9.85
C ALA A 38 -30.12 -1.65 -10.41
N ILE A 39 -29.41 -1.35 -11.49
CA ILE A 39 -29.44 -0.05 -12.17
C ILE A 39 -30.84 0.22 -12.72
N THR A 40 -31.49 -0.79 -13.34
CA THR A 40 -32.85 -0.65 -13.88
C THR A 40 -33.85 -0.39 -12.75
N ALA A 41 -33.72 -1.04 -11.60
CA ALA A 41 -34.58 -0.81 -10.45
C ALA A 41 -34.41 0.62 -9.90
N ALA A 42 -33.17 1.11 -9.75
CA ALA A 42 -32.89 2.49 -9.31
C ALA A 42 -33.43 3.52 -10.29
N TRP A 43 -33.25 3.32 -11.59
CA TRP A 43 -33.77 4.18 -12.64
C TRP A 43 -35.31 4.23 -12.64
N GLN A 44 -35.99 3.08 -12.53
CA GLN A 44 -37.45 3.01 -12.44
C GLN A 44 -37.99 3.69 -11.17
N ALA A 45 -37.30 3.52 -10.03
CA ALA A 45 -37.65 4.22 -8.80
C ALA A 45 -37.51 5.75 -8.92
N ASN A 46 -36.67 6.23 -9.81
CA ASN A 46 -36.47 7.66 -10.13
C ASN A 46 -37.35 8.17 -11.30
N GLY A 47 -38.38 7.44 -11.68
CA GLY A 47 -39.40 7.83 -12.68
C GLY A 47 -39.13 7.30 -14.10
N GLY A 48 -38.14 6.45 -14.30
CA GLY A 48 -37.87 5.79 -15.57
C GLY A 48 -37.66 6.78 -16.73
N ASP A 49 -38.21 6.47 -17.91
CA ASP A 49 -38.06 7.29 -19.14
C ASP A 49 -38.53 8.75 -18.97
N THR A 50 -39.48 8.98 -18.08
CA THR A 50 -40.07 10.30 -17.85
C THR A 50 -39.47 11.01 -16.62
N GLY A 51 -38.63 10.34 -15.89
CA GLY A 51 -37.92 10.87 -14.73
C GLY A 51 -36.77 11.83 -15.10
N PRO A 52 -36.11 12.39 -14.08
CA PRO A 52 -35.01 13.37 -14.30
C PRO A 52 -33.82 12.82 -15.10
N LEU A 53 -33.57 11.50 -15.08
CA LEU A 53 -32.51 10.89 -15.85
C LEU A 53 -32.84 10.74 -17.33
N GLY A 54 -34.13 10.61 -17.68
CA GLY A 54 -34.58 10.28 -19.03
C GLY A 54 -34.35 8.82 -19.41
N PRO A 55 -34.49 8.46 -20.70
CA PRO A 55 -34.31 7.10 -21.18
C PRO A 55 -32.87 6.62 -21.07
N LYS A 56 -32.66 5.30 -21.00
CA LYS A 56 -31.34 4.68 -21.04
C LYS A 56 -30.59 5.07 -22.33
N ASP A 57 -29.33 5.47 -22.19
CA ASP A 57 -28.42 5.73 -23.31
C ASP A 57 -27.37 4.61 -23.37
N GLY A 58 -27.62 3.67 -24.29
CA GLY A 58 -26.85 2.43 -24.42
C GLY A 58 -27.16 1.37 -23.36
N GLY A 59 -26.26 0.41 -23.20
CA GLY A 59 -26.31 -0.65 -22.20
C GLY A 59 -25.48 -0.36 -20.97
N VAL A 60 -25.58 -1.23 -19.98
CA VAL A 60 -24.64 -1.27 -18.83
C VAL A 60 -23.23 -1.54 -19.35
N TYR A 61 -22.24 -0.85 -18.81
CA TYR A 61 -20.84 -0.97 -19.20
C TYR A 61 -19.95 -1.17 -17.97
N PRO A 62 -18.82 -1.89 -18.11
CA PRO A 62 -17.83 -2.01 -17.04
C PRO A 62 -17.22 -0.65 -16.69
N ALA A 63 -17.07 -0.36 -15.40
CA ALA A 63 -16.53 0.89 -14.89
C ALA A 63 -15.69 0.61 -13.64
N GLY A 64 -14.35 0.49 -13.78
CA GLY A 64 -13.48 0.03 -12.69
C GLY A 64 -13.88 -1.36 -12.18
N ASP A 65 -14.03 -1.49 -10.86
CA ASP A 65 -14.46 -2.75 -10.21
C ASP A 65 -15.98 -2.95 -10.19
N GLY A 66 -16.73 -2.13 -10.90
CA GLY A 66 -18.18 -2.17 -10.97
C GLY A 66 -18.72 -1.86 -12.37
N PHE A 67 -19.92 -1.29 -12.40
CA PHE A 67 -20.65 -1.02 -13.63
C PHE A 67 -21.26 0.38 -13.63
N GLY A 68 -21.48 0.91 -14.82
CA GLY A 68 -22.17 2.17 -15.05
C GLY A 68 -23.22 2.07 -16.15
N GLN A 69 -24.17 3.01 -16.12
CA GLN A 69 -25.18 3.21 -17.15
C GLN A 69 -25.34 4.69 -17.41
N ASN A 70 -25.33 5.07 -18.69
CA ASN A 70 -25.52 6.46 -19.11
C ASN A 70 -27.02 6.80 -19.29
N PHE A 71 -27.32 8.05 -19.00
CA PHE A 71 -28.62 8.69 -19.23
C PHE A 71 -28.41 10.14 -19.67
N PRO A 72 -29.33 10.77 -20.41
CA PRO A 72 -29.23 12.20 -20.76
C PRO A 72 -29.13 13.12 -19.53
N GLY A 73 -29.77 12.77 -18.41
CA GLY A 73 -29.76 13.56 -17.17
C GLY A 73 -28.68 13.19 -16.17
N GLY A 74 -27.84 12.18 -16.45
CA GLY A 74 -26.81 11.75 -15.51
C GLY A 74 -26.29 10.34 -15.73
N LYS A 75 -25.83 9.71 -14.67
CA LYS A 75 -25.35 8.32 -14.67
C LYS A 75 -25.80 7.59 -13.43
N ILE A 76 -25.90 6.26 -13.53
CA ILE A 76 -26.04 5.38 -12.38
C ILE A 76 -24.77 4.50 -12.34
N PHE A 77 -24.14 4.41 -11.17
CA PHE A 77 -23.02 3.52 -10.92
C PHE A 77 -23.41 2.43 -9.93
N PHE A 78 -22.86 1.26 -10.11
CA PHE A 78 -23.18 0.07 -9.29
C PHE A 78 -21.94 -0.74 -8.94
N THR A 79 -21.88 -1.17 -7.69
CA THR A 79 -21.13 -2.35 -7.24
C THR A 79 -22.00 -3.20 -6.32
N PRO A 80 -21.70 -4.50 -6.14
CA PRO A 80 -22.41 -5.31 -5.14
C PRO A 80 -22.29 -4.77 -3.71
N ALA A 81 -21.20 -4.06 -3.41
CA ALA A 81 -20.94 -3.50 -2.08
C ALA A 81 -21.68 -2.20 -1.81
N THR A 82 -21.84 -1.33 -2.82
CA THR A 82 -22.47 -0.02 -2.63
C THR A 82 -23.94 0.02 -3.05
N GLY A 83 -24.35 -0.85 -3.96
CA GLY A 83 -25.64 -0.75 -4.64
C GLY A 83 -25.58 0.17 -5.86
N ALA A 84 -26.76 0.46 -6.44
CA ALA A 84 -26.90 1.34 -7.61
C ALA A 84 -27.26 2.75 -7.15
N HIS A 85 -26.40 3.74 -7.49
CA HIS A 85 -26.55 5.13 -7.06
C HIS A 85 -26.51 6.11 -8.21
N ILE A 86 -27.40 7.11 -8.13
CA ILE A 86 -27.61 8.14 -9.13
C ILE A 86 -26.68 9.33 -8.87
N MET A 87 -26.04 9.80 -9.93
CA MET A 87 -25.26 11.01 -9.92
C MET A 87 -25.63 11.93 -11.10
N THR A 88 -25.69 13.21 -10.84
CA THR A 88 -26.15 14.22 -11.82
C THR A 88 -25.31 15.48 -11.76
N GLY A 89 -25.40 16.33 -12.80
CA GLY A 89 -24.88 17.70 -12.83
C GLY A 89 -23.45 17.87 -12.31
N ALA A 90 -23.21 18.93 -11.56
CA ALA A 90 -21.87 19.35 -11.13
C ALA A 90 -21.13 18.34 -10.24
N ILE A 91 -21.86 17.53 -9.47
CA ILE A 91 -21.26 16.47 -8.66
C ILE A 91 -20.74 15.34 -9.56
N LEU A 92 -21.55 14.93 -10.54
CA LEU A 92 -21.13 13.95 -11.55
C LEU A 92 -19.93 14.46 -12.35
N ASP A 93 -19.98 15.71 -12.83
CA ASP A 93 -18.91 16.33 -13.61
C ASP A 93 -17.60 16.35 -12.80
N LYS A 94 -17.67 16.72 -11.51
CA LYS A 94 -16.51 16.69 -10.60
C LYS A 94 -15.97 15.28 -10.43
N TYR A 95 -16.84 14.30 -10.18
CA TYR A 95 -16.44 12.90 -10.04
C TYR A 95 -15.71 12.38 -11.28
N MET A 96 -16.29 12.63 -12.47
CA MET A 96 -15.67 12.21 -13.73
C MET A 96 -14.37 12.95 -14.03
N SER A 97 -14.24 14.22 -13.66
CA SER A 97 -12.99 14.97 -13.81
C SER A 97 -11.83 14.44 -12.96
N LEU A 98 -12.14 13.69 -11.91
CA LEU A 98 -11.18 13.04 -11.02
C LEU A 98 -10.88 11.58 -11.43
N GLY A 99 -11.33 11.14 -12.61
CA GLY A 99 -11.14 9.80 -13.14
C GLY A 99 -12.32 8.84 -12.92
N GLY A 100 -13.38 9.30 -12.25
CA GLY A 100 -14.58 8.50 -12.01
C GLY A 100 -14.26 7.18 -11.29
N PRO A 101 -15.04 6.11 -11.58
CA PRO A 101 -14.85 4.82 -10.90
C PRO A 101 -13.65 4.02 -11.42
N ALA A 102 -13.15 4.30 -12.63
CA ALA A 102 -12.10 3.52 -13.27
C ALA A 102 -10.68 3.98 -12.91
N ASP A 103 -10.45 5.31 -12.95
CA ASP A 103 -9.11 5.90 -12.80
C ASP A 103 -9.00 6.79 -11.56
N GLY A 104 -10.14 7.11 -10.92
CA GLY A 104 -10.23 7.93 -9.72
C GLY A 104 -9.92 7.14 -8.44
N ASP A 105 -9.77 7.89 -7.34
CA ASP A 105 -9.48 7.33 -6.01
C ASP A 105 -10.60 7.59 -4.99
N LEU A 106 -11.78 8.02 -5.45
CA LEU A 106 -12.95 8.20 -4.60
C LEU A 106 -13.72 6.90 -4.36
N GLY A 107 -13.54 5.90 -5.23
CA GLY A 107 -14.37 4.70 -5.25
C GLY A 107 -15.74 4.96 -5.85
N PHE A 108 -16.74 4.15 -5.50
CA PHE A 108 -18.10 4.24 -6.00
C PHE A 108 -19.00 5.07 -5.07
N PRO A 109 -20.05 5.75 -5.60
CA PRO A 109 -21.01 6.43 -4.75
C PRO A 109 -21.71 5.43 -3.83
N THR A 110 -21.97 5.85 -2.58
CA THR A 110 -22.61 5.02 -1.53
C THR A 110 -24.00 5.50 -1.16
N ILE A 111 -24.36 6.69 -1.64
CA ILE A 111 -25.72 7.26 -1.54
C ILE A 111 -26.05 7.96 -2.84
N ASP A 112 -27.35 8.10 -3.13
CA ASP A 112 -27.80 9.00 -4.18
C ASP A 112 -27.45 10.44 -3.82
N GLU A 113 -27.27 11.28 -4.84
CA GLU A 113 -27.09 12.71 -4.65
C GLU A 113 -28.30 13.31 -3.91
N GLY A 114 -28.04 13.89 -2.73
CA GLY A 114 -29.04 14.43 -1.82
C GLY A 114 -28.78 15.86 -1.38
N GLU A 115 -29.75 16.44 -0.66
CA GLU A 115 -29.62 17.77 -0.06
C GLU A 115 -28.58 17.75 1.05
N GLY A 116 -27.71 18.77 1.10
CA GLY A 116 -26.82 19.05 2.22
C GLY A 116 -27.50 19.85 3.32
N LYS A 117 -26.79 20.06 4.44
CA LYS A 117 -27.32 20.87 5.57
C LYS A 117 -27.25 22.38 5.30
N ALA A 118 -26.37 22.83 4.39
CA ALA A 118 -26.32 24.23 3.98
C ALA A 118 -27.42 24.52 2.94
N PRO A 119 -27.97 25.76 2.89
CA PRO A 119 -28.95 26.13 1.88
C PRO A 119 -28.46 25.86 0.46
N ASP A 120 -29.33 25.35 -0.41
CA ASP A 120 -29.06 25.08 -1.82
C ASP A 120 -27.85 24.17 -2.09
N SER A 121 -27.45 23.40 -1.08
CA SER A 121 -26.32 22.47 -1.18
C SER A 121 -26.79 21.06 -1.51
N ARG A 122 -25.91 20.33 -2.19
CA ARG A 122 -26.08 18.90 -2.49
C ARG A 122 -24.78 18.17 -2.20
N ASN A 123 -24.88 16.88 -1.89
CA ASN A 123 -23.71 16.03 -1.67
C ASN A 123 -23.96 14.59 -2.07
N THR A 124 -22.88 13.85 -2.24
CA THR A 124 -22.85 12.40 -2.26
C THR A 124 -21.56 11.90 -1.60
N THR A 125 -21.60 10.69 -1.05
CA THR A 125 -20.48 10.03 -0.38
C THR A 125 -19.96 8.89 -1.23
N PHE A 126 -18.69 8.47 -0.99
CA PHE A 126 -18.02 7.46 -1.80
C PHE A 126 -17.36 6.38 -0.95
N SER A 127 -17.07 5.23 -1.56
CA SER A 127 -16.65 4.01 -0.89
C SER A 127 -15.16 3.93 -0.53
N ALA A 128 -14.33 4.89 -0.94
CA ALA A 128 -12.92 4.89 -0.53
C ALA A 128 -12.78 5.00 1.00
N ALA A 129 -11.75 4.35 1.56
CA ALA A 129 -11.58 4.19 3.01
C ALA A 129 -11.40 5.52 3.78
N ASP A 130 -11.00 6.59 3.08
CA ASP A 130 -10.92 7.95 3.64
C ASP A 130 -12.23 8.74 3.57
N ASN A 131 -13.36 8.05 3.34
CA ASN A 131 -14.73 8.58 3.39
C ASN A 131 -14.90 9.90 2.60
N PRO A 132 -14.63 9.90 1.30
CA PRO A 132 -14.75 11.14 0.52
C PRO A 132 -16.21 11.53 0.31
N VAL A 133 -16.41 12.84 0.28
CA VAL A 133 -17.68 13.50 -0.03
C VAL A 133 -17.43 14.48 -1.16
N ILE A 134 -18.26 14.49 -2.21
CA ILE A 134 -18.36 15.64 -3.11
C ILE A 134 -19.52 16.49 -2.60
N PHE A 135 -19.21 17.73 -2.24
CA PHE A 135 -20.14 18.71 -1.73
C PHE A 135 -20.28 19.86 -2.74
N PHE A 136 -21.50 20.21 -3.06
CA PHE A 136 -21.79 21.25 -4.04
C PHE A 136 -22.62 22.37 -3.42
N THR A 137 -22.28 23.61 -3.77
CA THR A 137 -23.17 24.77 -3.68
C THR A 137 -23.05 25.62 -4.95
N PRO A 138 -24.08 26.40 -5.32
CA PRO A 138 -23.97 27.31 -6.45
C PRO A 138 -22.81 28.33 -6.31
N ALA A 139 -22.48 28.70 -5.07
CA ALA A 139 -21.46 29.71 -4.79
C ALA A 139 -20.02 29.20 -4.90
N THR A 140 -19.78 27.95 -4.50
CA THR A 140 -18.41 27.39 -4.45
C THR A 140 -18.14 26.30 -5.50
N GLY A 141 -19.19 25.81 -6.18
CA GLY A 141 -19.12 24.68 -7.07
C GLY A 141 -18.97 23.34 -6.32
N ALA A 142 -18.69 22.29 -7.05
CA ALA A 142 -18.48 20.95 -6.48
C ALA A 142 -17.04 20.82 -5.98
N ARG A 143 -16.89 20.45 -4.69
CA ARG A 143 -15.61 20.30 -3.98
C ARG A 143 -15.51 18.94 -3.29
N VAL A 144 -14.33 18.35 -3.27
CA VAL A 144 -14.08 17.12 -2.54
C VAL A 144 -13.62 17.45 -1.12
N VAL A 145 -14.23 16.81 -0.14
CA VAL A 145 -13.77 16.82 1.26
C VAL A 145 -13.53 15.35 1.67
N ARG A 146 -12.37 15.02 2.22
CA ARG A 146 -12.04 13.62 2.50
C ARG A 146 -11.05 13.45 3.63
N GLY A 147 -10.88 12.22 4.09
CA GLY A 147 -9.88 11.83 5.08
C GLY A 147 -9.93 12.65 6.36
N PRO A 148 -8.77 13.06 6.90
CA PRO A 148 -8.69 13.84 8.12
C PRO A 148 -9.50 15.15 8.06
N ILE A 149 -9.51 15.77 6.90
CA ILE A 149 -10.24 17.03 6.68
C ILE A 149 -11.75 16.80 6.80
N ASN A 150 -12.28 15.73 6.18
CA ASN A 150 -13.70 15.40 6.30
C ASN A 150 -14.09 15.05 7.74
N ALA A 151 -13.29 14.21 8.42
CA ALA A 151 -13.54 13.83 9.80
C ALA A 151 -13.56 15.03 10.75
N ALA A 152 -12.64 15.97 10.56
CA ALA A 152 -12.59 17.19 11.35
C ALA A 152 -13.75 18.16 11.01
N TRP A 153 -14.08 18.32 9.74
CA TRP A 153 -15.19 19.12 9.29
C TRP A 153 -16.52 18.61 9.86
N ASP A 154 -16.77 17.29 9.79
CA ASP A 154 -17.94 16.67 10.40
C ASP A 154 -18.02 16.91 11.91
N LYS A 155 -16.89 16.74 12.61
CA LYS A 155 -16.81 17.00 14.07
C LYS A 155 -17.13 18.45 14.41
N LEU A 156 -16.79 19.41 13.54
CA LEU A 156 -17.08 20.83 13.69
C LEU A 156 -18.48 21.22 13.19
N GLY A 157 -19.35 20.25 12.86
CA GLY A 157 -20.77 20.46 12.48
C GLY A 157 -21.01 20.40 10.97
N GLY A 158 -20.01 20.08 10.15
CA GLY A 158 -20.13 19.97 8.69
C GLY A 158 -20.52 21.30 8.04
N SER A 159 -21.34 21.24 6.99
CA SER A 159 -21.75 22.41 6.23
C SER A 159 -22.63 23.40 7.00
N ALA A 160 -23.18 22.99 8.15
CA ALA A 160 -23.94 23.87 9.07
C ALA A 160 -23.06 24.39 10.25
N GLY A 161 -21.82 23.90 10.35
CA GLY A 161 -20.88 24.30 11.41
C GLY A 161 -20.15 25.62 11.12
N THR A 162 -19.23 25.99 12.01
CA THR A 162 -18.50 27.27 11.95
C THR A 162 -17.63 27.42 10.69
N LEU A 163 -17.08 26.31 10.18
CA LEU A 163 -16.30 26.34 8.94
C LEU A 163 -17.16 26.58 7.70
N GLY A 164 -18.48 26.27 7.76
CA GLY A 164 -19.37 26.41 6.61
C GLY A 164 -19.10 25.37 5.54
N VAL A 165 -19.21 25.77 4.26
CA VAL A 165 -19.07 24.88 3.10
C VAL A 165 -17.65 24.94 2.52
N PRO A 166 -17.16 23.85 1.87
CA PRO A 166 -15.86 23.85 1.23
C PRO A 166 -15.80 24.89 0.10
N ALA A 167 -14.77 25.74 0.14
CA ALA A 167 -14.52 26.78 -0.86
C ALA A 167 -13.60 26.28 -2.00
N ASP A 168 -12.62 25.44 -1.66
CA ASP A 168 -11.70 24.83 -2.60
C ASP A 168 -11.60 23.32 -2.35
N ASP A 169 -10.88 22.60 -3.22
CA ASP A 169 -10.40 21.26 -2.95
C ASP A 169 -9.18 21.31 -2.02
N GLU A 170 -8.81 20.16 -1.44
CA GLU A 170 -7.62 20.04 -0.62
C GLU A 170 -6.32 20.38 -1.37
N MET A 171 -5.37 20.99 -0.68
CA MET A 171 -4.03 21.28 -1.15
C MET A 171 -2.98 20.60 -0.28
N TYR A 172 -1.92 20.10 -0.91
CA TYR A 172 -0.82 19.43 -0.23
C TYR A 172 0.44 20.32 -0.25
N ARG A 173 1.07 20.49 0.93
CA ARG A 173 2.36 21.18 1.08
C ARG A 173 3.24 20.37 2.02
N GLY A 174 4.14 19.57 1.45
CA GLY A 174 4.92 18.60 2.24
C GLY A 174 4.01 17.60 2.93
N ASP A 175 4.12 17.52 4.26
CA ASP A 175 3.29 16.61 5.06
C ASP A 175 1.92 17.18 5.43
N ALA A 176 1.67 18.47 5.17
CA ALA A 176 0.39 19.09 5.47
C ALA A 176 -0.60 18.95 4.31
N VAL A 177 -1.85 18.60 4.64
CA VAL A 177 -3.02 18.76 3.79
C VAL A 177 -3.87 19.89 4.36
N THR A 178 -4.28 20.81 3.49
CA THR A 178 -5.03 22.02 3.88
C THR A 178 -6.23 22.20 2.96
N GLN A 179 -7.37 22.58 3.52
CA GLN A 179 -8.56 22.94 2.75
C GLN A 179 -9.21 24.21 3.30
N ARG A 180 -9.61 25.10 2.40
CA ARG A 180 -10.37 26.30 2.74
C ARG A 180 -11.86 26.05 2.69
N PHE A 181 -12.55 26.64 3.64
CA PHE A 181 -14.00 26.68 3.77
C PHE A 181 -14.46 28.14 3.79
N THR A 182 -15.72 28.38 3.62
CA THR A 182 -16.28 29.75 3.62
C THR A 182 -16.11 30.47 4.96
N GLY A 183 -16.02 29.74 6.06
CA GLY A 183 -15.80 30.27 7.43
C GLY A 183 -14.37 30.13 7.94
N GLY A 184 -13.43 29.63 7.12
CA GLY A 184 -12.05 29.47 7.59
C GLY A 184 -11.22 28.46 6.82
N GLU A 185 -10.19 27.94 7.50
CA GLU A 185 -9.26 26.97 6.95
C GLU A 185 -9.00 25.83 7.94
N LEU A 186 -8.85 24.62 7.44
CA LEU A 186 -8.52 23.44 8.20
C LEU A 186 -7.29 22.77 7.59
N SER A 187 -6.28 22.50 8.40
CA SER A 187 -5.07 21.80 8.00
C SER A 187 -4.82 20.59 8.90
N TYR A 188 -4.27 19.54 8.33
CA TYR A 188 -3.82 18.34 9.02
C TYR A 188 -2.39 18.01 8.63
N ASP A 189 -1.49 17.91 9.59
CA ASP A 189 -0.14 17.43 9.39
C ASP A 189 -0.12 15.89 9.54
N ARG A 190 0.20 15.19 8.45
CA ARG A 190 0.17 13.73 8.37
C ARG A 190 1.28 13.06 9.18
N LYS A 191 2.40 13.79 9.40
CA LYS A 191 3.55 13.27 10.15
C LYS A 191 3.35 13.40 11.66
N THR A 192 2.90 14.56 12.11
CA THR A 192 2.64 14.82 13.54
C THR A 192 1.24 14.41 13.96
N LYS A 193 0.35 14.09 13.01
CA LYS A 193 -1.07 13.75 13.21
C LYS A 193 -1.83 14.84 13.99
N THR A 194 -1.54 16.10 13.68
CA THR A 194 -2.11 17.26 14.37
C THR A 194 -2.93 18.13 13.43
N PHE A 195 -4.02 18.71 13.98
CA PHE A 195 -4.86 19.68 13.30
C PHE A 195 -4.46 21.11 13.64
N SER A 196 -4.58 21.99 12.66
CA SER A 196 -4.59 23.44 12.84
C SER A 196 -5.76 24.07 12.09
N THR A 197 -6.29 25.17 12.58
CA THR A 197 -7.49 25.82 12.04
C THR A 197 -7.32 27.34 11.98
N VAL A 198 -8.04 27.96 11.05
CA VAL A 198 -8.30 29.39 11.05
C VAL A 198 -9.83 29.54 11.06
N PRO A 199 -10.40 30.14 12.13
CA PRO A 199 -9.74 30.67 13.33
C PRO A 199 -9.14 29.57 14.23
N PRO A 200 -8.09 29.87 15.03
CA PRO A 200 -7.31 28.86 15.76
C PRO A 200 -8.04 28.19 16.94
N ASP A 201 -9.08 28.81 17.46
CA ASP A 201 -9.89 28.29 18.58
C ASP A 201 -10.68 27.03 18.22
N LEU A 202 -10.93 26.78 16.94
CA LEU A 202 -11.58 25.54 16.48
C LEU A 202 -10.70 24.31 16.67
N ALA A 203 -9.37 24.45 16.66
CA ALA A 203 -8.44 23.32 16.82
C ALA A 203 -8.62 22.61 18.16
N ALA A 204 -8.99 23.32 19.21
CA ALA A 204 -9.26 22.73 20.54
C ALA A 204 -10.46 21.75 20.51
N GLN A 205 -11.44 21.97 19.63
CA GLN A 205 -12.61 21.10 19.48
C GLN A 205 -12.26 19.79 18.77
N LEU A 206 -11.10 19.73 18.09
CA LEU A 206 -10.60 18.55 17.39
C LEU A 206 -9.74 17.66 18.29
N ALA A 207 -9.50 18.07 19.53
CA ALA A 207 -8.74 17.25 20.48
C ALA A 207 -9.38 15.86 20.63
N GLY A 208 -8.53 14.80 20.57
CA GLY A 208 -8.95 13.41 20.65
C GLY A 208 -9.67 12.88 19.39
N LEU A 209 -9.66 13.60 18.28
CA LEU A 209 -10.10 13.05 17.00
C LEU A 209 -9.02 12.14 16.47
N GLU A 210 -9.31 10.84 16.45
CA GLU A 210 -8.43 9.83 15.88
C GLU A 210 -8.76 9.62 14.39
N ILE A 211 -7.73 9.65 13.57
CA ILE A 211 -7.81 9.33 12.15
C ILE A 211 -7.25 7.93 11.96
N PRO A 212 -8.06 6.96 11.49
CA PRO A 212 -7.58 5.60 11.23
C PRO A 212 -6.42 5.60 10.23
N ASP A 213 -5.37 4.85 10.53
CA ASP A 213 -4.30 4.58 9.60
C ASP A 213 -4.77 3.54 8.58
N ASP A 214 -5.14 3.98 7.38
CA ASP A 214 -5.44 3.11 6.25
C ASP A 214 -4.30 3.19 5.22
N PRO A 215 -3.61 2.08 4.93
CA PRO A 215 -2.48 2.06 4.00
C PRO A 215 -2.83 2.57 2.60
N THR A 216 -3.99 2.19 2.08
CA THR A 216 -4.44 2.59 0.74
C THR A 216 -4.73 4.08 0.68
N SER A 217 -5.42 4.61 1.69
CA SER A 217 -5.67 6.06 1.82
C SER A 217 -4.38 6.86 1.95
N ALA A 218 -3.39 6.35 2.69
CA ALA A 218 -2.07 6.99 2.83
C ALA A 218 -1.33 7.04 1.49
N ILE A 219 -1.31 5.94 0.73
CA ILE A 219 -0.71 5.87 -0.61
C ILE A 219 -1.42 6.83 -1.57
N ASN A 220 -2.76 6.84 -1.58
CA ASN A 220 -3.53 7.74 -2.43
C ASN A 220 -3.30 9.22 -2.06
N ALA A 221 -3.19 9.54 -0.77
CA ALA A 221 -2.83 10.88 -0.30
C ALA A 221 -1.42 11.28 -0.76
N ALA A 222 -0.43 10.38 -0.70
CA ALA A 222 0.92 10.63 -1.20
C ALA A 222 0.92 10.84 -2.73
N ARG A 223 0.13 10.06 -3.48
CA ARG A 223 -0.05 10.24 -4.93
C ARG A 223 -0.65 11.61 -5.24
N ARG A 224 -1.71 12.04 -4.52
CA ARG A 224 -2.30 13.38 -4.69
C ARG A 224 -1.31 14.49 -4.37
N ALA A 225 -0.55 14.33 -3.30
CA ALA A 225 0.51 15.27 -2.93
C ALA A 225 1.60 15.40 -4.01
N ALA A 226 1.86 14.32 -4.76
CA ALA A 226 2.77 14.29 -5.90
C ALA A 226 2.14 14.77 -7.23
N GLY A 227 0.94 15.37 -7.20
CA GLY A 227 0.26 15.92 -8.37
C GLY A 227 -0.87 15.04 -8.92
N GLY A 228 -1.23 13.96 -8.25
CA GLY A 228 -2.36 13.10 -8.61
C GLY A 228 -2.13 12.30 -9.90
N ALA A 229 -3.22 12.03 -10.63
CA ALA A 229 -3.17 11.27 -11.88
C ALA A 229 -2.39 11.96 -13.00
N LEU A 230 -2.34 13.29 -12.99
CA LEU A 230 -1.61 14.11 -13.96
C LEU A 230 -0.20 14.47 -13.48
N GLY A 231 0.17 14.09 -12.27
CA GLY A 231 1.49 14.31 -11.69
C GLY A 231 2.56 13.37 -12.26
N PRO A 232 3.81 13.51 -11.81
CA PRO A 232 4.95 12.77 -12.34
C PRO A 232 4.88 11.26 -12.12
N LEU A 233 4.08 10.79 -11.16
CA LEU A 233 3.85 9.35 -10.95
C LEU A 233 2.98 8.73 -12.03
N GLY A 234 2.02 9.48 -12.58
CA GLY A 234 1.12 9.00 -13.63
C GLY A 234 0.13 7.92 -13.15
N ALA A 235 -0.17 6.98 -14.06
CA ALA A 235 -1.12 5.91 -13.82
C ALA A 235 -0.56 4.82 -12.89
N ALA A 236 -1.42 4.22 -12.06
CA ALA A 236 -1.09 3.05 -11.27
C ALA A 236 -0.80 1.85 -12.18
N GLN A 237 0.18 1.04 -11.82
CA GLN A 237 0.58 -0.18 -12.52
C GLN A 237 0.31 -1.41 -11.64
N GLY A 238 -0.83 -2.04 -11.88
CA GLY A 238 -1.31 -3.17 -11.10
C GLY A 238 -1.84 -2.77 -9.72
N PRO A 239 -2.29 -3.75 -8.92
CA PRO A 239 -2.79 -3.52 -7.57
C PRO A 239 -1.66 -3.21 -6.58
N PRO A 240 -1.96 -2.62 -5.42
CA PRO A 240 -1.03 -2.57 -4.30
C PRO A 240 -0.55 -3.96 -3.89
N TYR A 241 0.70 -4.06 -3.42
CA TYR A 241 1.32 -5.30 -2.99
C TYR A 241 1.86 -5.20 -1.56
N GLN A 242 1.81 -6.34 -0.85
CA GLN A 242 2.24 -6.42 0.55
C GLN A 242 3.77 -6.34 0.67
N ILE A 243 4.26 -5.63 1.69
CA ILE A 243 5.67 -5.54 2.08
C ILE A 243 5.78 -5.93 3.55
N GLY A 244 6.44 -7.05 3.84
CA GLY A 244 6.52 -7.55 5.21
C GLY A 244 5.14 -7.79 5.84
N ALA A 245 4.99 -7.47 7.14
CA ALA A 245 3.77 -7.72 7.90
C ALA A 245 2.71 -6.61 7.75
N ASP A 246 3.13 -5.36 7.69
CA ASP A 246 2.28 -4.18 7.80
C ASP A 246 2.57 -3.08 6.75
N GLY A 247 3.53 -3.34 5.86
CA GLY A 247 3.87 -2.43 4.77
C GLY A 247 3.05 -2.68 3.52
N LEU A 248 2.90 -1.67 2.69
CA LEU A 248 2.22 -1.72 1.40
C LEU A 248 3.02 -0.94 0.35
N GLY A 249 3.12 -1.49 -0.86
CA GLY A 249 3.72 -0.82 -2.00
C GLY A 249 2.73 -0.65 -3.13
N GLN A 250 2.89 0.41 -3.92
CA GLN A 250 2.13 0.64 -5.14
C GLN A 250 3.05 1.11 -6.24
N ASN A 251 2.98 0.44 -7.39
CA ASN A 251 3.70 0.83 -8.59
C ASN A 251 2.92 1.87 -9.40
N PHE A 252 3.66 2.81 -9.99
CA PHE A 252 3.15 3.80 -10.93
C PHE A 252 4.08 3.89 -12.14
N ALA A 253 3.62 4.49 -13.22
CA ALA A 253 4.42 4.66 -14.43
C ALA A 253 5.73 5.43 -14.20
N GLY A 254 5.73 6.41 -13.31
CA GLY A 254 6.88 7.29 -13.00
C GLY A 254 7.61 6.97 -11.71
N GLY A 255 7.24 5.92 -10.96
CA GLY A 255 7.87 5.60 -9.69
C GLY A 255 7.07 4.65 -8.83
N LYS A 256 7.36 4.66 -7.53
CA LYS A 256 6.65 3.83 -6.54
C LYS A 256 6.36 4.61 -5.27
N ILE A 257 5.30 4.21 -4.59
CA ILE A 257 4.99 4.66 -3.23
C ILE A 257 5.12 3.45 -2.31
N PHE A 258 5.84 3.65 -1.21
CA PHE A 258 6.01 2.66 -0.14
C PHE A 258 5.42 3.21 1.14
N TYR A 259 4.68 2.38 1.86
CA TYR A 259 4.03 2.71 3.11
C TYR A 259 4.34 1.71 4.21
N SER A 260 4.52 2.18 5.42
CA SER A 260 4.30 1.44 6.65
C SER A 260 3.77 2.37 7.75
N PRO A 261 3.15 1.84 8.84
CA PRO A 261 2.72 2.68 9.96
C PRO A 261 3.86 3.50 10.59
N ALA A 262 5.09 2.97 10.54
CA ALA A 262 6.28 3.61 11.11
C ALA A 262 6.86 4.72 10.21
N THR A 263 6.77 4.60 8.89
CA THR A 263 7.41 5.53 7.95
C THR A 263 6.43 6.46 7.24
N GLY A 264 5.13 6.15 7.27
CA GLY A 264 4.13 6.78 6.42
C GLY A 264 4.30 6.39 4.96
N ALA A 265 3.55 7.03 4.06
CA ALA A 265 3.63 6.81 2.62
C ALA A 265 4.64 7.75 1.97
N ASN A 266 5.67 7.19 1.33
CA ASN A 266 6.77 7.93 0.73
C ASN A 266 6.96 7.59 -0.74
N VAL A 267 7.15 8.61 -1.57
CA VAL A 267 7.35 8.52 -3.02
C VAL A 267 8.83 8.41 -3.33
N VAL A 268 9.21 7.44 -4.16
CA VAL A 268 10.58 7.28 -4.68
C VAL A 268 10.49 7.09 -6.20
N THR A 269 11.34 7.82 -6.94
CA THR A 269 11.29 7.88 -8.41
C THR A 269 12.67 7.72 -9.04
N GLY A 270 12.73 7.60 -10.35
CA GLY A 270 13.93 7.73 -11.16
C GLY A 270 15.14 6.92 -10.69
N GLN A 271 16.31 7.58 -10.64
CA GLN A 271 17.57 6.93 -10.32
C GLN A 271 17.73 6.56 -8.84
N VAL A 272 17.04 7.29 -7.94
CA VAL A 272 17.00 6.94 -6.51
C VAL A 272 16.25 5.63 -6.34
N LEU A 273 15.10 5.46 -7.02
CA LEU A 273 14.34 4.21 -7.03
C LEU A 273 15.17 3.05 -7.62
N ALA A 274 15.80 3.27 -8.78
CA ALA A 274 16.60 2.24 -9.43
C ALA A 274 17.76 1.77 -8.53
N LYS A 275 18.43 2.69 -7.83
CA LYS A 275 19.47 2.34 -6.85
C LYS A 275 18.90 1.58 -5.66
N TYR A 276 17.78 2.03 -5.11
CA TYR A 276 17.09 1.37 -4.01
C TYR A 276 16.74 -0.08 -4.36
N GLU A 277 16.16 -0.30 -5.53
CA GLU A 277 15.80 -1.65 -6.00
C GLU A 277 17.02 -2.53 -6.26
N SER A 278 18.12 -1.96 -6.75
CA SER A 278 19.36 -2.71 -6.99
C SER A 278 20.00 -3.31 -5.75
N VAL A 279 19.66 -2.79 -4.57
CA VAL A 279 20.15 -3.28 -3.27
C VAL A 279 19.07 -4.01 -2.45
N GLY A 280 18.01 -4.49 -3.13
CA GLY A 280 16.95 -5.31 -2.53
C GLY A 280 15.66 -4.55 -2.21
N GLY A 281 15.60 -3.25 -2.46
CA GLY A 281 14.38 -2.46 -2.27
C GLY A 281 13.83 -2.54 -0.84
N PRO A 282 12.51 -2.69 -0.68
CA PRO A 282 11.87 -2.69 0.65
C PRO A 282 12.27 -3.89 1.53
N GLU A 283 12.78 -4.97 0.94
CA GLU A 283 13.28 -6.14 1.66
C GLU A 283 14.80 -6.11 1.85
N GLY A 284 15.47 -5.09 1.29
CA GLY A 284 16.89 -4.87 1.45
C GLY A 284 17.26 -4.26 2.81
N ASP A 285 18.55 -4.07 3.01
CA ASP A 285 19.11 -3.61 4.29
C ASP A 285 18.96 -2.10 4.54
N LEU A 286 18.44 -1.33 3.57
CA LEU A 286 18.11 0.08 3.76
C LEU A 286 16.77 0.28 4.49
N GLY A 287 15.88 -0.72 4.45
CA GLY A 287 14.52 -0.62 4.97
C GLY A 287 13.63 0.27 4.09
N LEU A 288 12.44 0.61 4.57
CA LEU A 288 11.48 1.44 3.84
C LEU A 288 11.91 2.92 3.80
N PRO A 289 11.51 3.67 2.75
CA PRO A 289 11.76 5.12 2.70
C PRO A 289 11.07 5.85 3.87
N THR A 290 11.75 6.81 4.48
CA THR A 290 11.25 7.67 5.56
C THR A 290 11.01 9.12 5.11
N SER A 291 11.34 9.42 3.87
CA SER A 291 11.01 10.69 3.22
C SER A 291 10.60 10.45 1.77
N ASN A 292 9.78 11.35 1.24
CA ASN A 292 9.65 11.49 -0.20
C ASN A 292 11.02 11.79 -0.80
N GLU A 293 11.18 11.52 -2.09
CA GLU A 293 12.31 12.06 -2.84
C GLU A 293 12.21 13.57 -2.90
N VAL A 294 13.26 14.23 -2.45
CA VAL A 294 13.36 15.70 -2.37
C VAL A 294 14.58 16.19 -3.15
N ASP A 295 14.63 17.50 -3.37
CA ASP A 295 15.83 18.16 -3.89
C ASP A 295 17.01 17.93 -2.94
N GLY A 296 18.18 17.53 -3.50
CA GLY A 296 19.39 17.26 -2.73
C GLY A 296 20.12 18.51 -2.25
N GLY A 297 19.69 19.69 -2.69
CA GLY A 297 20.16 20.99 -2.20
C GLY A 297 21.41 21.52 -2.88
N LEU A 298 21.85 20.95 -3.99
CA LEU A 298 22.91 21.53 -4.83
C LEU A 298 22.34 22.56 -5.82
N ASP A 299 23.17 23.44 -6.32
CA ASP A 299 22.80 24.36 -7.41
C ASP A 299 22.55 23.62 -8.74
N THR A 300 23.15 22.44 -8.90
CA THR A 300 22.87 21.50 -9.97
C THR A 300 21.74 20.57 -9.56
N GLU A 301 21.08 19.93 -10.53
CA GLU A 301 20.04 18.95 -10.24
C GLU A 301 20.56 17.86 -9.31
N SER A 302 19.84 17.62 -8.23
CA SER A 302 20.16 16.57 -7.27
C SER A 302 18.87 16.08 -6.60
N ARG A 303 18.84 14.81 -6.20
CA ARG A 303 17.72 14.17 -5.53
C ARG A 303 18.18 13.35 -4.35
N MET A 304 17.34 13.25 -3.33
CA MET A 304 17.65 12.48 -2.13
C MET A 304 16.40 11.85 -1.53
N SER A 305 16.54 10.62 -1.02
CA SER A 305 15.59 9.97 -0.12
C SER A 305 16.31 9.35 1.07
N SER A 306 15.65 9.37 2.23
CA SER A 306 16.12 8.74 3.46
C SER A 306 15.38 7.42 3.72
N PHE A 307 16.01 6.50 4.46
CA PHE A 307 15.49 5.15 4.69
C PHE A 307 15.55 4.75 6.17
N ALA A 308 14.77 3.73 6.54
CA ALA A 308 14.44 3.40 7.93
C ALA A 308 15.49 2.55 8.67
N ALA A 309 16.56 2.08 8.01
CA ALA A 309 17.58 1.30 8.69
C ALA A 309 18.24 2.09 9.84
N LYS A 310 18.67 1.38 10.90
CA LYS A 310 19.20 1.98 12.14
C LYS A 310 20.39 2.91 11.92
N ASP A 311 21.16 2.69 10.88
CA ASP A 311 22.31 3.49 10.48
C ASP A 311 21.93 4.68 9.57
N GLN A 312 20.62 4.97 9.45
CA GLN A 312 20.05 6.14 8.80
C GLN A 312 20.60 6.35 7.37
N PRO A 313 20.43 5.38 6.45
CA PRO A 313 20.95 5.53 5.11
C PRO A 313 20.14 6.56 4.31
N VAL A 314 20.85 7.22 3.39
CA VAL A 314 20.27 8.06 2.35
C VAL A 314 20.77 7.57 0.99
N ILE A 315 19.95 7.70 -0.04
CA ILE A 315 20.38 7.63 -1.43
C ILE A 315 20.40 9.04 -1.96
N PHE A 316 21.55 9.48 -2.44
CA PHE A 316 21.76 10.79 -3.03
C PHE A 316 22.12 10.62 -4.51
N TRP A 317 21.44 11.34 -5.37
CA TRP A 317 21.66 11.29 -6.80
C TRP A 317 22.09 12.65 -7.36
N THR A 318 23.05 12.59 -8.29
CA THR A 318 23.42 13.70 -9.18
C THR A 318 23.64 13.18 -10.59
N PRO A 319 23.53 14.03 -11.63
CA PRO A 319 23.88 13.64 -12.99
C PRO A 319 25.33 13.17 -13.14
N ASP A 320 26.25 13.78 -12.39
CA ASP A 320 27.71 13.52 -12.52
C ASP A 320 28.14 12.19 -11.89
N TYR A 321 27.53 11.78 -10.76
CA TYR A 321 27.99 10.63 -9.98
C TYR A 321 26.96 9.51 -9.88
N GLY A 322 25.73 9.73 -10.42
CA GLY A 322 24.64 8.78 -10.30
C GLY A 322 24.09 8.71 -8.88
N ALA A 323 23.37 7.64 -8.59
CA ALA A 323 22.76 7.42 -7.27
C ALA A 323 23.72 6.67 -6.34
N VAL A 324 24.05 7.27 -5.21
CA VAL A 324 25.04 6.81 -4.23
C VAL A 324 24.41 6.65 -2.86
N ILE A 325 24.74 5.56 -2.16
CA ILE A 325 24.29 5.31 -0.79
C ILE A 325 25.30 5.94 0.18
N VAL A 326 24.79 6.77 1.09
CA VAL A 326 25.53 7.31 2.23
C VAL A 326 24.89 6.83 3.51
N ARG A 327 25.61 6.13 4.38
CA ARG A 327 25.00 5.50 5.57
C ARG A 327 25.94 5.48 6.79
N GLY A 328 25.40 5.25 7.96
CA GLY A 328 26.14 5.06 9.20
C GLY A 328 27.08 6.24 9.51
N ALA A 329 28.35 5.93 9.78
CA ALA A 329 29.37 6.93 10.09
C ALA A 329 29.57 7.95 8.96
N MET A 330 29.43 7.51 7.71
CA MET A 330 29.59 8.39 6.55
C MET A 330 28.47 9.40 6.47
N ASN A 331 27.20 8.94 6.66
CA ASN A 331 26.05 9.85 6.67
C ASN A 331 26.11 10.81 7.88
N ALA A 332 26.45 10.30 9.06
CA ALA A 332 26.56 11.16 10.26
C ALA A 332 27.63 12.26 10.05
N ALA A 333 28.78 11.91 9.48
CA ALA A 333 29.85 12.89 9.19
C ALA A 333 29.42 13.89 8.10
N TRP A 334 28.79 13.41 7.04
CA TRP A 334 28.31 14.24 5.94
C TRP A 334 27.25 15.24 6.40
N GLN A 335 26.24 14.78 7.15
CA GLN A 335 25.21 15.66 7.73
C GLN A 335 25.80 16.68 8.72
N LYS A 336 26.77 16.26 9.55
CA LYS A 336 27.46 17.16 10.49
C LYS A 336 28.23 18.28 9.80
N LEU A 337 28.69 18.02 8.59
CA LEU A 337 29.42 18.96 7.73
C LEU A 337 28.51 19.65 6.70
N ASP A 338 27.21 19.75 6.98
CA ASP A 338 26.19 20.45 6.18
C ASP A 338 25.80 19.74 4.86
N GLY A 339 25.94 18.42 4.82
CA GLY A 339 25.47 17.59 3.70
C GLY A 339 26.09 17.99 2.36
N ALA A 340 25.28 17.98 1.31
CA ALA A 340 25.74 18.31 -0.05
C ALA A 340 26.14 19.78 -0.22
N LYS A 341 25.59 20.68 0.60
CA LYS A 341 25.93 22.12 0.60
C LYS A 341 27.23 22.44 1.34
N GLY A 342 27.68 21.50 2.17
CA GLY A 342 28.87 21.68 3.00
C GLY A 342 30.17 21.38 2.27
N ALA A 343 31.27 21.39 3.04
CA ALA A 343 32.62 21.26 2.51
C ALA A 343 32.90 19.91 1.82
N LEU A 344 32.16 18.86 2.14
CA LEU A 344 32.28 17.55 1.49
C LEU A 344 31.61 17.51 0.12
N GLY A 345 30.55 18.29 -0.09
CA GLY A 345 29.80 18.27 -1.35
C GLY A 345 29.02 16.97 -1.58
N ALA A 346 28.84 16.59 -2.85
CA ALA A 346 28.12 15.40 -3.27
C ALA A 346 28.92 14.11 -3.04
N PRO A 347 28.26 13.00 -2.62
CA PRO A 347 28.90 11.69 -2.60
C PRO A 347 29.17 11.20 -4.03
N MET A 348 30.36 10.64 -4.27
CA MET A 348 30.81 10.21 -5.60
C MET A 348 30.72 8.71 -5.83
N ALA A 349 30.73 7.91 -4.77
CA ALA A 349 30.62 6.45 -4.81
C ALA A 349 30.11 5.93 -3.47
N ASP A 350 29.57 4.72 -3.46
CA ASP A 350 29.21 4.02 -2.23
C ASP A 350 30.45 3.84 -1.34
N GLN A 351 30.24 3.72 -0.03
CA GLN A 351 31.31 3.48 0.93
C GLN A 351 32.00 2.14 0.67
N THR A 352 33.30 2.08 1.01
CA THR A 352 34.11 0.86 1.00
C THR A 352 34.55 0.51 2.39
N GLU A 353 34.70 -0.79 2.68
CA GLU A 353 35.17 -1.29 3.96
C GLU A 353 36.50 -2.05 3.79
N SER A 354 37.45 -1.76 4.67
CA SER A 354 38.72 -2.48 4.76
C SER A 354 39.08 -2.71 6.24
N GLY A 355 38.81 -3.92 6.74
CA GLY A 355 38.90 -4.23 8.16
C GLY A 355 37.92 -3.35 8.97
N ASP A 356 38.44 -2.63 9.96
CA ASP A 356 37.64 -1.73 10.78
C ASP A 356 37.47 -0.32 10.18
N VAL A 357 38.03 -0.07 9.01
CA VAL A 357 37.99 1.26 8.38
C VAL A 357 36.96 1.29 7.26
N ILE A 358 35.97 2.18 7.42
CA ILE A 358 34.97 2.52 6.41
C ILE A 358 35.39 3.84 5.76
N THR A 359 35.37 3.92 4.43
CA THR A 359 35.79 5.10 3.67
C THR A 359 34.76 5.44 2.59
N GLN A 360 34.46 6.72 2.43
CA GLN A 360 33.63 7.22 1.33
C GLN A 360 34.22 8.48 0.72
N ARG A 361 34.09 8.58 -0.61
CA ARG A 361 34.56 9.73 -1.41
C ARG A 361 33.39 10.66 -1.70
N PHE A 362 33.68 11.96 -1.56
CA PHE A 362 32.81 13.07 -1.87
C PHE A 362 33.50 14.03 -2.84
N SER A 363 32.74 14.88 -3.49
CA SER A 363 33.34 15.85 -4.46
C SER A 363 34.32 16.84 -3.83
N GLY A 364 34.16 17.13 -2.54
CA GLY A 364 35.06 18.00 -1.77
C GLY A 364 36.07 17.26 -0.90
N GLY A 365 36.13 15.91 -0.96
CA GLY A 365 37.11 15.19 -0.16
C GLY A 365 36.78 13.72 0.13
N VAL A 366 37.43 13.19 1.14
CA VAL A 366 37.27 11.79 1.59
C VAL A 366 37.06 11.77 3.09
N VAL A 367 36.12 10.94 3.53
CA VAL A 367 35.90 10.62 4.94
C VAL A 367 36.24 9.16 5.18
N SER A 368 37.02 8.89 6.21
CA SER A 368 37.29 7.56 6.73
C SER A 368 36.96 7.49 8.21
N TRP A 369 36.33 6.42 8.63
CA TRP A 369 35.99 6.15 10.03
C TRP A 369 36.56 4.81 10.47
N ASP A 370 37.35 4.84 11.54
CA ASP A 370 37.91 3.64 12.19
C ASP A 370 36.93 3.19 13.27
N ARG A 371 36.25 2.06 13.03
CA ARG A 371 35.22 1.50 13.91
C ARG A 371 35.78 1.14 15.28
N ALA A 372 37.00 0.57 15.32
CA ALA A 372 37.61 0.12 16.55
C ALA A 372 38.03 1.30 17.45
N LYS A 373 38.41 2.43 16.87
CA LYS A 373 38.85 3.63 17.60
C LYS A 373 37.74 4.68 17.72
N ASN A 374 36.60 4.46 17.05
CA ASN A 374 35.53 5.45 16.92
C ASN A 374 36.06 6.84 16.54
N SER A 375 36.90 6.90 15.52
CA SER A 375 37.58 8.13 15.12
C SER A 375 37.49 8.38 13.63
N PHE A 376 37.27 9.64 13.27
CA PHE A 376 37.19 10.11 11.89
C PHE A 376 38.54 10.66 11.41
N ARG A 377 38.83 10.43 10.12
CA ARG A 377 39.85 11.11 9.36
C ARG A 377 39.23 11.68 8.10
N THR A 378 39.70 12.83 7.67
CA THR A 378 39.24 13.49 6.45
C THR A 378 40.41 13.91 5.59
N ASP A 379 40.18 13.97 4.29
CA ASP A 379 41.02 14.66 3.35
C ASP A 379 40.10 15.67 2.62
N PRO A 380 40.30 16.97 2.82
CA PRO A 380 41.36 17.64 3.58
C PRO A 380 41.23 17.45 5.10
N PRO A 381 42.37 17.40 5.85
CA PRO A 381 42.37 17.01 7.27
C PRO A 381 41.73 18.02 8.23
N ASN A 382 41.54 19.26 7.82
CA ASN A 382 40.90 20.33 8.62
C ASN A 382 39.43 20.04 8.99
N LEU A 383 38.75 19.13 8.25
CA LEU A 383 37.36 18.78 8.54
C LEU A 383 37.24 17.79 9.71
N ALA A 384 38.31 17.03 10.02
CA ALA A 384 38.24 15.98 11.05
C ALA A 384 37.92 16.52 12.45
N SER A 385 38.38 17.75 12.77
CA SER A 385 38.12 18.37 14.09
C SER A 385 36.63 18.61 14.34
N ALA A 386 35.84 18.91 13.31
CA ALA A 386 34.40 19.12 13.42
C ALA A 386 33.64 17.81 13.68
N LEU A 387 34.27 16.66 13.43
CA LEU A 387 33.69 15.32 13.63
C LEU A 387 34.10 14.71 14.99
N ALA A 388 34.87 15.39 15.80
CA ALA A 388 35.29 14.89 17.11
C ALA A 388 34.07 14.64 18.02
N GLY A 389 33.96 13.44 18.59
CA GLY A 389 32.85 13.05 19.46
C GLY A 389 31.50 12.81 18.75
N LEU A 390 31.49 12.78 17.42
CA LEU A 390 30.26 12.49 16.66
C LEU A 390 29.76 11.07 16.99
N GLN A 391 28.49 10.97 17.36
CA GLN A 391 27.81 9.69 17.56
C GLN A 391 27.43 9.08 16.22
N VAL A 392 27.75 7.80 16.02
CA VAL A 392 27.44 7.07 14.79
C VAL A 392 26.15 6.28 14.98
N PRO A 393 25.09 6.53 14.20
CA PRO A 393 23.85 5.78 14.26
C PRO A 393 24.07 4.28 13.95
N GLY A 394 23.30 3.41 14.63
CA GLY A 394 23.35 1.95 14.41
C GLY A 394 24.57 1.26 15.03
N GLN A 395 25.45 1.97 15.72
CA GLN A 395 26.51 1.36 16.52
C GLN A 395 26.02 1.23 17.96
N ASP A 396 25.98 -0.01 18.46
CA ASP A 396 25.90 -0.23 19.91
C ASP A 396 27.17 0.38 20.50
N VAL A 397 27.03 1.45 21.27
CA VAL A 397 28.15 2.03 22.01
C VAL A 397 28.68 0.92 22.89
N ALA A 398 29.80 0.32 22.50
CA ALA A 398 30.53 -0.57 23.39
C ALA A 398 30.80 0.29 24.64
N LYS A 399 30.16 -0.06 25.76
CA LYS A 399 30.29 0.62 27.04
C LYS A 399 31.80 0.79 27.28
N ALA A 400 32.28 2.03 27.21
CA ALA A 400 33.66 2.32 27.53
C ALA A 400 34.02 1.59 28.84
N PRO A 401 35.13 0.86 28.92
CA PRO A 401 35.51 0.23 30.16
C PRO A 401 35.58 1.32 31.24
N SER A 402 34.68 1.22 32.20
CA SER A 402 34.67 2.10 33.36
C SER A 402 36.07 2.08 33.94
N ALA A 403 36.78 3.21 33.95
CA ALA A 403 38.02 3.37 34.68
C ALA A 403 37.77 2.89 36.10
N ASN A 404 38.45 1.84 36.49
CA ASN A 404 38.35 1.15 37.77
C ASN A 404 38.88 2.14 38.84
N PRO A 405 38.10 2.57 39.84
CA PRO A 405 38.68 3.16 41.01
C PRO A 405 39.33 2.01 41.78
N GLN A 406 40.60 2.15 42.07
CA GLN A 406 41.47 1.26 42.83
C GLN A 406 40.74 0.69 44.07
N ALA A 407 40.53 -0.61 44.07
CA ALA A 407 40.02 -1.37 45.19
C ALA A 407 41.06 -1.47 46.30
N SER A 408 40.71 -1.03 47.51
CA SER A 408 41.34 -1.47 48.73
C SER A 408 40.68 -2.79 49.15
N ASP A 409 41.55 -3.80 49.38
CA ASP A 409 41.28 -5.13 49.91
C ASP A 409 40.36 -5.09 51.14
N THR A 410 39.42 -6.00 51.23
CA THR A 410 39.25 -6.96 52.33
C THR A 410 38.13 -7.95 52.08
N ASN A 411 38.54 -9.20 52.23
CA ASN A 411 37.79 -10.40 52.73
C ASN A 411 36.75 -11.07 51.80
N GLY A 412 37.15 -12.29 51.55
CA GLY A 412 36.47 -13.30 50.79
C GLY A 412 35.09 -13.72 51.24
N LYS A 413 34.29 -14.07 50.31
CA LYS A 413 33.38 -15.22 50.38
C LYS A 413 33.07 -15.72 48.96
N LYS A 414 33.33 -17.00 48.78
CA LYS A 414 33.01 -17.82 47.61
C LYS A 414 31.52 -17.78 47.32
N TRP A 415 31.12 -17.56 46.05
CA TRP A 415 29.83 -18.03 45.60
C TRP A 415 29.98 -18.71 44.23
N TYR A 416 29.96 -20.05 44.34
CA TYR A 416 29.68 -20.93 43.23
C TYR A 416 28.32 -21.50 43.51
N ALA A 417 27.31 -21.14 42.74
CA ALA A 417 26.15 -21.96 42.52
C ALA A 417 25.35 -21.38 41.34
N TRP A 418 25.83 -21.57 40.15
CA TRP A 418 24.92 -21.58 39.03
C TRP A 418 24.39 -23.00 38.92
N ASN A 419 23.12 -23.17 39.22
CA ASN A 419 22.43 -24.43 39.28
C ASN A 419 22.30 -25.04 37.87
N TRP A 420 23.13 -25.99 37.57
CA TRP A 420 23.04 -26.86 36.39
C TRP A 420 21.81 -27.77 36.40
N TRP A 421 21.00 -27.73 37.45
CA TRP A 421 19.79 -28.54 37.62
C TRP A 421 18.69 -28.25 36.59
N TRP A 422 18.67 -27.07 35.98
CA TRP A 422 17.70 -26.73 34.94
C TRP A 422 17.94 -27.50 33.63
N LEU A 423 19.16 -27.89 33.31
CA LEU A 423 19.47 -28.70 32.12
C LEU A 423 19.00 -30.14 32.23
N LEU A 424 18.89 -30.68 33.47
CA LEU A 424 18.40 -32.04 33.72
C LEU A 424 16.86 -32.13 33.64
N ALA A 425 16.13 -31.00 33.70
CA ALA A 425 14.66 -30.97 33.56
C ALA A 425 14.21 -30.89 32.11
N ILE A 426 15.04 -30.40 31.18
CA ILE A 426 14.70 -30.24 29.78
C ILE A 426 14.83 -31.55 28.99
N ILE A 427 15.77 -32.40 29.34
CA ILE A 427 16.03 -33.67 28.65
C ILE A 427 14.82 -34.63 28.69
N PRO A 428 14.14 -34.88 29.81
CA PRO A 428 12.98 -35.78 29.82
C PRO A 428 11.79 -35.24 29.04
N VAL A 429 11.61 -33.89 28.97
CA VAL A 429 10.53 -33.28 28.19
C VAL A 429 10.77 -33.45 26.68
N LEU A 430 12.01 -33.30 26.23
CA LEU A 430 12.35 -33.51 24.81
C LEU A 430 12.22 -34.99 24.40
N VAL A 431 12.57 -35.92 25.29
CA VAL A 431 12.40 -37.38 25.05
C VAL A 431 10.90 -37.70 24.95
N LEU A 432 10.07 -37.13 25.82
CA LEU A 432 8.62 -37.37 25.82
C LEU A 432 7.95 -36.82 24.55
N VAL A 433 8.37 -35.65 24.09
CA VAL A 433 7.91 -35.08 22.82
C VAL A 433 8.35 -35.95 21.63
N ALA A 434 9.58 -36.42 21.61
CA ALA A 434 10.08 -37.32 20.58
C ALA A 434 9.32 -38.64 20.53
N LEU A 435 8.99 -39.23 21.70
CA LEU A 435 8.18 -40.45 21.78
C LEU A 435 6.74 -40.26 21.31
N VAL A 436 6.12 -39.12 21.60
CA VAL A 436 4.76 -38.78 21.12
C VAL A 436 4.75 -38.61 19.60
N VAL A 437 5.75 -37.90 19.03
CA VAL A 437 5.89 -37.73 17.59
C VAL A 437 6.14 -39.08 16.90
N PHE A 438 7.00 -39.94 17.48
CA PHE A 438 7.27 -41.26 16.94
C PHE A 438 6.05 -42.20 17.00
N ALA A 439 5.25 -42.12 18.08
CA ALA A 439 4.00 -42.88 18.20
C ALA A 439 2.95 -42.39 17.20
N ALA A 440 2.86 -41.07 16.94
CA ALA A 440 1.96 -40.49 15.95
C ALA A 440 2.36 -40.89 14.52
N MET A 441 3.67 -40.97 14.23
CA MET A 441 4.14 -41.42 12.90
C MET A 441 3.91 -42.93 12.69
N ARG A 442 4.03 -43.74 13.74
CA ARG A 442 3.80 -45.20 13.65
C ARG A 442 2.32 -45.56 13.51
N ASN A 443 1.42 -44.68 13.96
CA ASN A 443 -0.02 -44.90 13.82
C ASN A 443 -0.58 -44.46 12.45
N ARG A 444 0.20 -43.71 11.65
CA ARG A 444 -0.13 -43.32 10.28
C ARG A 444 0.25 -44.35 9.20
N GLY A 445 0.92 -45.44 9.58
CA GLY A 445 1.40 -46.46 8.65
C GLY A 445 0.53 -47.72 8.56
N ARG A 446 -0.74 -47.70 9.02
CA ARG A 446 -1.62 -48.86 9.05
C ARG A 446 -2.97 -48.74 8.38
N GLU A 447 -3.07 -47.85 7.42
CA GLU A 447 -4.26 -47.78 6.54
C GLU A 447 -3.82 -47.49 5.11
N PHE A 448 -3.36 -48.53 4.42
CA PHE A 448 -3.44 -48.67 2.95
C PHE A 448 -2.74 -49.99 2.58
N ASP A 449 -3.46 -51.08 2.71
CA ASP A 449 -3.26 -52.29 1.91
C ASP A 449 -4.63 -52.96 1.82
N ASP A 450 -5.22 -52.93 0.65
CA ASP A 450 -6.03 -53.99 0.03
C ASP A 450 -6.69 -53.49 -1.27
N GLY A 451 -6.39 -54.27 -2.34
CA GLY A 451 -7.26 -54.36 -3.50
C GLY A 451 -6.73 -53.70 -4.76
N GLN A 452 -6.19 -54.29 -5.63
CA GLN A 452 -6.35 -55.49 -6.45
C GLN A 452 -5.96 -55.19 -7.93
N PHE A 453 -5.10 -56.03 -8.45
CA PHE A 453 -4.65 -56.24 -9.84
C PHE A 453 -5.75 -56.12 -10.92
N SER A 454 -5.40 -55.56 -12.08
CA SER A 454 -5.72 -56.15 -13.37
C SER A 454 -4.87 -55.61 -14.52
N ASP A 455 -4.30 -56.51 -15.25
CA ASP A 455 -3.49 -56.49 -16.43
C ASP A 455 -4.07 -55.81 -17.68
N GLY A 456 -3.14 -55.52 -18.64
CA GLY A 456 -3.40 -55.38 -20.08
C GLY A 456 -2.56 -54.25 -20.68
N ASP A 457 -1.42 -54.41 -21.10
CA ASP A 457 -0.72 -55.03 -22.28
C ASP A 457 -0.93 -54.27 -23.60
N ASP A 458 0.19 -54.07 -24.31
CA ASP A 458 0.39 -53.74 -25.73
C ASP A 458 0.17 -52.27 -26.17
N GLY A 459 1.10 -51.60 -26.83
CA GLY A 459 2.11 -51.98 -27.78
C GLY A 459 2.55 -50.77 -28.61
N LEU A 460 3.82 -50.65 -28.81
CA LEU A 460 4.59 -50.29 -30.01
C LEU A 460 4.18 -49.15 -30.97
N GLY A 461 5.21 -48.32 -31.30
CA GLY A 461 5.44 -47.72 -32.60
C GLY A 461 5.93 -46.28 -32.56
N MET A 462 7.21 -46.05 -32.54
CA MET A 462 8.17 -45.67 -33.60
C MET A 462 7.61 -44.71 -34.66
N ASP A 463 8.13 -43.52 -34.80
CA ASP A 463 9.16 -43.02 -35.71
C ASP A 463 9.12 -41.47 -35.81
N GLY A 464 10.28 -40.85 -35.79
CA GLY A 464 10.51 -39.47 -36.23
C GLY A 464 10.88 -39.46 -37.73
N PRO A 465 11.66 -38.56 -38.29
CA PRO A 465 11.82 -37.12 -38.15
C PRO A 465 11.72 -36.37 -39.50
N GLY A 466 11.93 -35.04 -39.52
CA GLY A 466 12.18 -34.30 -40.78
C GLY A 466 11.85 -32.82 -40.60
N HIS A 467 12.76 -32.01 -40.40
CA HIS A 467 13.69 -31.27 -41.27
C HIS A 467 13.05 -30.38 -42.35
N VAL A 468 13.63 -29.16 -42.42
CA VAL A 468 13.87 -28.22 -43.55
C VAL A 468 13.01 -26.95 -43.46
N SER A 469 13.57 -25.76 -43.08
CA SER A 469 14.45 -24.85 -43.84
C SER A 469 13.73 -23.87 -44.79
N GLY A 470 14.19 -22.64 -44.76
CA GLY A 470 14.07 -21.62 -45.81
C GLY A 470 13.43 -20.33 -45.29
N SER A 471 14.18 -19.28 -44.90
CA SER A 471 14.85 -18.26 -45.76
C SER A 471 13.84 -17.43 -46.55
N GLU A 472 13.90 -16.17 -46.35
CA GLU A 472 14.45 -15.02 -47.04
C GLU A 472 13.54 -13.80 -46.90
N THR A 473 14.05 -12.73 -46.33
CA THR A 473 14.33 -11.38 -46.90
C THR A 473 13.23 -10.69 -47.74
N GLU A 474 12.93 -9.46 -47.39
CA GLU A 474 13.14 -8.21 -48.12
C GLU A 474 12.34 -7.05 -47.49
N ASP A 475 13.04 -6.09 -46.99
CA ASP A 475 13.18 -4.69 -47.40
C ASP A 475 11.97 -4.01 -48.07
N ARG A 476 11.57 -2.87 -47.53
CA ARG A 476 11.50 -1.55 -48.15
C ARG A 476 10.72 -0.50 -47.32
N ASP A 477 11.48 0.45 -46.90
CA ASP A 477 11.35 1.93 -47.08
C ASP A 477 9.99 2.58 -47.33
N ALA A 478 9.85 3.67 -46.62
CA ALA A 478 9.47 5.04 -47.05
C ALA A 478 8.19 5.62 -46.47
N GLU A 479 8.47 6.65 -45.70
CA GLU A 479 7.92 8.05 -45.76
C GLU A 479 6.38 8.22 -45.81
N LEU A 480 5.85 8.81 -44.79
CA LEU A 480 5.39 10.22 -44.67
C LEU A 480 4.98 10.51 -43.24
#